data_f49aa49eb6c33e0934e6d3cbe965a11c
#
_entry.id   f49aa49eb6c33e0934e6d3cbe965a11c
#
_cell.length_a   1.000
_cell.length_b   1.000
_cell.length_c   1.000
_cell.angle_alpha   90.00
_cell.angle_beta   90.00
_cell.angle_gamma   90.00
#
_symmetry.space_group_name_H-M   'P 1'
#
loop_
_entity.id
_entity.type
_entity.pdbx_description
1 polymer ?
#
loop_
_entity_poly.entity_id
_entity_poly.type
_entity_poly.pdbx_seq_one_letter_code
_entity_poly.pdbx_strand_id
1 'polypeptide(L)'
;MKARISAGFTLIEVLVAMAIFGVLTMLAYMSLGQTLANADLLTERMDRLQAIQRTMRYLSNDLNSALPRPVRDELGTGYMPAVMVSIANDFALAVTHGGWNNPAGLPRSTQQRSVYLLEDGKLFRIYYAVLDATYSNEAISTEILDGVEQLEFRLIQDNGEVSNQWPPLGVQGASALSLRPRAVEIILTLEGEGEIRRIIEVAS
;
A
#
# COMPACT_ATOMS: atom_id res chain seq x y z
N MET A 1 55.83 -33.90 -53.04
CA MET A 1 54.47 -33.79 -52.53
C MET A 1 54.36 -34.68 -51.30
N LYS A 2 54.22 -34.12 -50.08
CA LYS A 2 53.93 -34.89 -48.83
C LYS A 2 52.47 -35.17 -48.75
N ALA A 3 52.05 -36.43 -48.83
CA ALA A 3 50.67 -36.84 -48.59
C ALA A 3 50.28 -36.52 -47.10
N ARG A 4 49.28 -35.66 -46.87
CA ARG A 4 48.71 -35.45 -45.57
C ARG A 4 47.86 -36.71 -45.24
N ILE A 5 48.30 -37.45 -44.25
CA ILE A 5 47.55 -38.56 -43.68
C ILE A 5 46.37 -37.92 -42.97
N SER A 6 45.15 -38.11 -43.48
CA SER A 6 43.93 -37.74 -42.85
C SER A 6 43.68 -38.74 -41.72
N ALA A 7 43.90 -38.37 -40.47
CA ALA A 7 43.54 -39.17 -39.32
C ALA A 7 41.98 -39.13 -39.16
N GLY A 8 41.34 -40.27 -39.27
CA GLY A 8 39.90 -40.39 -39.00
C GLY A 8 39.64 -40.41 -37.49
N PHE A 9 38.45 -39.94 -37.07
CA PHE A 9 38.00 -40.02 -35.68
C PHE A 9 37.84 -41.46 -35.22
N THR A 10 38.29 -41.73 -34.00
CA THR A 10 38.03 -43.04 -33.36
C THR A 10 36.60 -43.08 -32.73
N LEU A 11 36.03 -44.28 -32.66
CA LEU A 11 34.72 -44.47 -32.05
C LEU A 11 34.67 -43.98 -30.58
N ILE A 12 35.79 -44.15 -29.86
CA ILE A 12 35.89 -43.74 -28.45
C ILE A 12 35.90 -42.20 -28.31
N GLU A 13 36.51 -41.45 -29.23
CA GLU A 13 36.47 -39.99 -29.24
C GLU A 13 35.06 -39.46 -29.43
N VAL A 14 34.26 -40.08 -30.31
CA VAL A 14 32.86 -39.69 -30.51
C VAL A 14 32.03 -40.00 -29.27
N LEU A 15 32.21 -41.14 -28.62
CA LEU A 15 31.51 -41.50 -27.39
C LEU A 15 31.84 -40.57 -26.25
N VAL A 16 33.13 -40.24 -26.08
CA VAL A 16 33.55 -39.27 -25.04
C VAL A 16 32.98 -37.86 -25.30
N ALA A 17 33.04 -37.43 -26.58
CA ALA A 17 32.45 -36.13 -26.95
C ALA A 17 30.95 -36.06 -26.70
N MET A 18 30.19 -37.14 -27.02
CA MET A 18 28.75 -37.23 -26.72
C MET A 18 28.47 -37.24 -25.24
N ALA A 19 29.28 -37.93 -24.42
CA ALA A 19 29.12 -37.96 -22.97
C ALA A 19 29.34 -36.54 -22.36
N ILE A 20 30.42 -35.88 -22.77
CA ILE A 20 30.72 -34.49 -22.33
C ILE A 20 29.61 -33.54 -22.78
N PHE A 21 29.18 -33.63 -24.03
CA PHE A 21 28.08 -32.82 -24.55
C PHE A 21 26.77 -33.02 -23.76
N GLY A 22 26.46 -34.30 -23.45
CA GLY A 22 25.26 -34.64 -22.63
C GLY A 22 25.31 -34.01 -21.23
N VAL A 23 26.48 -34.08 -20.56
CA VAL A 23 26.69 -33.45 -19.26
C VAL A 23 26.57 -31.93 -19.35
N LEU A 24 27.16 -31.29 -20.31
CA LEU A 24 27.08 -29.85 -20.51
C LEU A 24 25.67 -29.38 -20.81
N THR A 25 24.92 -30.13 -21.64
CA THR A 25 23.52 -29.83 -21.95
C THR A 25 22.64 -29.95 -20.71
N MET A 26 22.86 -30.99 -19.89
CA MET A 26 22.14 -31.18 -18.62
C MET A 26 22.40 -30.01 -17.65
N LEU A 27 23.66 -29.61 -17.47
CA LEU A 27 24.02 -28.47 -16.62
C LEU A 27 23.42 -27.16 -17.12
N ALA A 28 23.44 -26.93 -18.44
CA ALA A 28 22.83 -25.74 -19.04
C ALA A 28 21.32 -25.70 -18.80
N TYR A 29 20.63 -26.84 -18.94
CA TYR A 29 19.20 -26.95 -18.70
C TYR A 29 18.84 -26.72 -17.23
N MET A 30 19.60 -27.29 -16.28
CA MET A 30 19.42 -27.07 -14.85
C MET A 30 19.61 -25.60 -14.47
N SER A 31 20.67 -24.96 -15.02
CA SER A 31 20.95 -23.54 -14.79
C SER A 31 19.81 -22.64 -15.30
N LEU A 32 19.27 -22.94 -16.48
CA LEU A 32 18.13 -22.19 -17.02
C LEU A 32 16.88 -22.33 -16.14
N GLY A 33 16.57 -23.54 -15.69
CA GLY A 33 15.42 -23.79 -14.80
C GLY A 33 15.52 -23.02 -13.49
N GLN A 34 16.72 -22.97 -12.91
CA GLN A 34 16.96 -22.21 -11.67
C GLN A 34 16.86 -20.70 -11.88
N THR A 35 17.33 -20.21 -13.03
CA THR A 35 17.20 -18.78 -13.38
C THR A 35 15.73 -18.36 -13.52
N LEU A 36 14.90 -19.17 -14.18
CA LEU A 36 13.47 -18.90 -14.33
C LEU A 36 12.74 -18.91 -12.96
N ALA A 37 13.01 -19.92 -12.14
CA ALA A 37 12.40 -19.99 -10.80
C ALA A 37 12.80 -18.79 -9.91
N ASN A 38 14.05 -18.34 -10.00
CA ASN A 38 14.48 -17.15 -9.28
C ASN A 38 13.82 -15.86 -9.81
N ALA A 39 13.59 -15.78 -11.13
CA ALA A 39 12.90 -14.63 -11.74
C ALA A 39 11.44 -14.53 -11.26
N ASP A 40 10.73 -15.66 -11.18
CA ASP A 40 9.35 -15.69 -10.67
C ASP A 40 9.29 -15.23 -9.20
N LEU A 41 10.18 -15.74 -8.36
CA LEU A 41 10.26 -15.33 -6.95
C LEU A 41 10.60 -13.84 -6.78
N LEU A 42 11.49 -13.31 -7.61
CA LEU A 42 11.82 -11.88 -7.59
C LEU A 42 10.62 -11.03 -8.00
N THR A 43 9.86 -11.47 -9.00
CA THR A 43 8.66 -10.76 -9.46
C THR A 43 7.63 -10.69 -8.33
N GLU A 44 7.34 -11.81 -7.67
CA GLU A 44 6.40 -11.85 -6.53
C GLU A 44 6.82 -10.89 -5.39
N ARG A 45 8.10 -10.91 -5.02
CA ARG A 45 8.63 -10.01 -3.99
C ARG A 45 8.56 -8.53 -4.41
N MET A 46 8.83 -8.24 -5.69
CA MET A 46 8.72 -6.88 -6.21
C MET A 46 7.28 -6.38 -6.20
N ASP A 47 6.31 -7.21 -6.58
CA ASP A 47 4.89 -6.86 -6.56
C ASP A 47 4.42 -6.58 -5.12
N ARG A 48 4.87 -7.39 -4.17
CA ARG A 48 4.61 -7.18 -2.74
C ARG A 48 5.17 -5.85 -2.24
N LEU A 49 6.43 -5.56 -2.52
CA LEU A 49 7.06 -4.29 -2.15
C LEU A 49 6.36 -3.08 -2.79
N GLN A 50 5.94 -3.20 -4.05
CA GLN A 50 5.18 -2.17 -4.73
C GLN A 50 3.81 -1.93 -4.08
N ALA A 51 3.12 -2.97 -3.64
CA ALA A 51 1.85 -2.86 -2.92
C ALA A 51 2.03 -2.10 -1.59
N ILE A 52 3.06 -2.45 -0.79
CA ILE A 52 3.40 -1.76 0.45
C ILE A 52 3.72 -0.29 0.18
N GLN A 53 4.59 0.01 -0.80
CA GLN A 53 4.96 1.38 -1.15
C GLN A 53 3.77 2.20 -1.65
N ARG A 54 2.88 1.59 -2.42
CA ARG A 54 1.65 2.23 -2.91
C ARG A 54 0.72 2.58 -1.76
N THR A 55 0.52 1.66 -0.82
CA THR A 55 -0.28 1.85 0.40
C THR A 55 0.26 2.99 1.25
N MET A 56 1.56 2.98 1.53
CA MET A 56 2.20 4.07 2.29
C MET A 56 2.10 5.41 1.56
N ARG A 57 2.10 5.42 0.24
CA ARG A 57 1.93 6.62 -0.58
C ARG A 57 0.51 7.16 -0.51
N TYR A 58 -0.52 6.30 -0.54
CA TYR A 58 -1.91 6.72 -0.33
C TYR A 58 -2.07 7.38 1.04
N LEU A 59 -1.65 6.70 2.12
CA LEU A 59 -1.71 7.24 3.48
C LEU A 59 -0.97 8.57 3.60
N SER A 60 0.25 8.66 3.05
CA SER A 60 1.04 9.88 3.08
C SER A 60 0.38 11.03 2.33
N ASN A 61 -0.13 10.79 1.13
CA ASN A 61 -0.76 11.83 0.32
C ASN A 61 -2.07 12.33 0.96
N ASP A 62 -2.90 11.42 1.45
CA ASP A 62 -4.17 11.77 2.07
C ASP A 62 -3.96 12.57 3.36
N LEU A 63 -2.95 12.20 4.18
CA LEU A 63 -2.59 12.93 5.40
C LEU A 63 -1.89 14.26 5.12
N ASN A 64 -0.93 14.30 4.20
CA ASN A 64 -0.23 15.55 3.83
C ASN A 64 -1.18 16.61 3.23
N SER A 65 -2.26 16.18 2.57
CA SER A 65 -3.26 17.06 1.97
C SER A 65 -4.54 17.16 2.80
N ALA A 66 -4.49 16.76 4.07
CA ALA A 66 -5.65 16.82 4.97
C ALA A 66 -6.16 18.26 5.15
N LEU A 67 -7.48 18.42 5.07
CA LEU A 67 -8.18 19.69 5.16
C LEU A 67 -9.01 19.77 6.45
N PRO A 68 -9.17 20.95 7.05
CA PRO A 68 -10.00 21.14 8.25
C PRO A 68 -11.51 21.18 7.89
N ARG A 69 -11.94 20.24 7.04
CA ARG A 69 -13.29 20.19 6.49
C ARG A 69 -14.05 18.99 7.07
N PRO A 70 -14.94 19.17 8.06
CA PRO A 70 -15.84 18.14 8.50
C PRO A 70 -16.81 17.74 7.39
N VAL A 71 -17.28 16.51 7.41
CA VAL A 71 -18.31 16.02 6.49
C VAL A 71 -19.60 15.75 7.23
N ARG A 72 -20.72 15.79 6.55
CA ARG A 72 -21.99 15.35 7.13
C ARG A 72 -21.96 13.85 7.38
N ASP A 73 -22.63 13.40 8.44
CA ASP A 73 -22.91 12.00 8.63
C ASP A 73 -23.89 11.50 7.54
N GLU A 74 -23.96 10.21 7.33
CA GLU A 74 -24.78 9.60 6.28
C GLU A 74 -26.30 9.82 6.50
N LEU A 75 -26.71 10.09 7.73
CA LEU A 75 -28.09 10.45 8.10
C LEU A 75 -28.39 11.94 7.91
N GLY A 76 -27.37 12.78 7.75
CA GLY A 76 -27.49 14.24 7.64
C GLY A 76 -27.85 14.92 8.98
N THR A 77 -27.75 14.20 10.11
CA THR A 77 -28.13 14.69 11.44
C THR A 77 -27.00 15.38 12.17
N GLY A 78 -25.75 15.12 11.77
CA GLY A 78 -24.55 15.65 12.41
C GLY A 78 -23.39 15.84 11.46
N TYR A 79 -22.22 16.07 12.05
CA TYR A 79 -20.95 16.19 11.32
C TYR A 79 -19.90 15.24 11.91
N MET A 80 -19.13 14.62 11.04
CA MET A 80 -17.96 13.85 11.39
C MET A 80 -16.70 14.71 11.28
N PRO A 81 -15.72 14.55 12.20
CA PRO A 81 -14.47 15.30 12.17
C PRO A 81 -13.71 15.15 10.86
N ALA A 82 -12.95 16.19 10.50
CA ALA A 82 -12.08 16.19 9.31
C ALA A 82 -11.05 15.05 9.32
N VAL A 83 -10.48 14.78 10.47
CA VAL A 83 -9.64 13.61 10.74
C VAL A 83 -10.27 12.83 11.90
N MET A 84 -10.33 11.51 11.79
CA MET A 84 -10.90 10.65 12.81
C MET A 84 -10.10 9.35 12.89
N VAL A 85 -9.67 9.03 14.10
CA VAL A 85 -9.07 7.73 14.48
C VAL A 85 -9.77 7.28 15.75
N SER A 86 -10.34 6.09 15.76
CA SER A 86 -11.02 5.56 16.91
C SER A 86 -10.88 4.03 16.98
N ILE A 87 -10.59 3.55 18.16
CA ILE A 87 -10.53 2.11 18.46
C ILE A 87 -11.94 1.49 18.49
N ALA A 88 -12.96 2.32 18.68
CA ALA A 88 -14.36 1.88 18.84
C ALA A 88 -15.15 1.87 17.53
N ASN A 89 -14.58 2.34 16.43
CA ASN A 89 -15.26 2.41 15.14
C ASN A 89 -14.84 1.24 14.23
N ASP A 90 -15.67 0.96 13.24
CA ASP A 90 -15.44 -0.07 12.23
C ASP A 90 -14.30 0.29 11.24
N PHE A 91 -13.56 1.37 11.48
CA PHE A 91 -12.44 1.81 10.63
C PHE A 91 -11.24 2.32 11.45
N ALA A 92 -10.04 2.20 10.88
CA ALA A 92 -8.81 2.60 11.54
C ALA A 92 -8.53 4.11 11.42
N LEU A 93 -8.77 4.71 10.24
CA LEU A 93 -8.55 6.13 9.96
C LEU A 93 -9.60 6.64 8.97
N ALA A 94 -10.15 7.82 9.22
CA ALA A 94 -10.89 8.58 8.22
C ALA A 94 -10.32 9.99 8.12
N VAL A 95 -10.10 10.48 6.89
CA VAL A 95 -9.51 11.79 6.63
C VAL A 95 -10.17 12.49 5.45
N THR A 96 -10.52 13.76 5.62
CA THR A 96 -10.92 14.65 4.53
C THR A 96 -9.68 15.35 3.99
N HIS A 97 -9.44 15.21 2.70
CA HIS A 97 -8.22 15.72 2.06
C HIS A 97 -8.50 16.36 0.71
N GLY A 98 -7.58 17.17 0.25
CA GLY A 98 -7.55 17.75 -1.09
C GLY A 98 -6.85 16.85 -2.11
N GLY A 99 -6.51 17.45 -3.26
CA GLY A 99 -5.65 16.80 -4.26
C GLY A 99 -6.36 15.81 -5.18
N TRP A 100 -7.68 15.67 -5.10
CA TRP A 100 -8.45 14.85 -6.04
C TRP A 100 -8.63 15.61 -7.36
N ASN A 101 -7.59 15.58 -8.19
CA ASN A 101 -7.54 16.31 -9.46
C ASN A 101 -8.75 16.04 -10.34
N ASN A 102 -9.31 17.11 -10.90
CA ASN A 102 -10.48 17.05 -11.79
C ASN A 102 -10.20 17.73 -13.15
N PRO A 103 -9.24 17.22 -13.95
CA PRO A 103 -8.85 17.85 -15.20
C PRO A 103 -9.96 17.82 -16.25
N ALA A 104 -10.90 16.90 -16.15
CA ALA A 104 -12.05 16.77 -17.05
C ALA A 104 -13.23 17.69 -16.68
N GLY A 105 -13.14 18.47 -15.58
CA GLY A 105 -14.21 19.37 -15.15
C GLY A 105 -15.52 18.66 -14.80
N LEU A 106 -15.44 17.42 -14.31
CA LEU A 106 -16.62 16.67 -13.88
C LEU A 106 -17.33 17.39 -12.71
N PRO A 107 -18.66 17.25 -12.57
CA PRO A 107 -19.43 17.90 -11.51
C PRO A 107 -19.18 17.19 -10.15
N ARG A 108 -17.95 17.22 -9.65
CA ARG A 108 -17.53 16.67 -8.36
C ARG A 108 -16.53 17.57 -7.66
N SER A 109 -16.41 17.43 -6.36
CA SER A 109 -15.41 18.13 -5.57
C SER A 109 -13.97 17.72 -5.93
N THR A 110 -13.02 18.63 -5.71
CA THR A 110 -11.58 18.33 -5.66
C THR A 110 -11.13 17.85 -4.27
N GLN A 111 -12.04 17.83 -3.31
CA GLN A 111 -11.87 17.28 -1.98
C GLN A 111 -12.50 15.90 -1.92
N GLN A 112 -11.90 15.02 -1.16
CA GLN A 112 -12.35 13.64 -0.96
C GLN A 112 -12.26 13.27 0.51
N ARG A 113 -13.15 12.41 0.98
CA ARG A 113 -12.98 11.71 2.26
C ARG A 113 -12.57 10.28 1.98
N SER A 114 -11.43 9.90 2.54
CA SER A 114 -10.93 8.52 2.50
C SER A 114 -11.07 7.88 3.87
N VAL A 115 -11.53 6.65 3.87
CA VAL A 115 -11.64 5.78 5.05
C VAL A 115 -10.74 4.57 4.85
N TYR A 116 -9.91 4.28 5.83
CA TYR A 116 -9.04 3.11 5.87
C TYR A 116 -9.61 2.09 6.85
N LEU A 117 -9.93 0.92 6.32
CA LEU A 117 -10.54 -0.19 7.06
C LEU A 117 -9.60 -1.39 7.01
N LEU A 118 -9.30 -1.97 8.16
CA LEU A 118 -8.62 -3.25 8.26
C LEU A 118 -9.64 -4.34 8.60
N GLU A 119 -9.82 -5.28 7.68
CA GLU A 119 -10.76 -6.39 7.81
C GLU A 119 -10.13 -7.66 7.28
N ASP A 120 -10.17 -8.74 8.06
CA ASP A 120 -9.64 -10.06 7.71
C ASP A 120 -8.20 -10.05 7.15
N GLY A 121 -7.32 -9.25 7.76
CA GLY A 121 -5.93 -9.12 7.33
C GLY A 121 -5.72 -8.32 6.04
N LYS A 122 -6.76 -7.65 5.55
CA LYS A 122 -6.73 -6.83 4.34
C LYS A 122 -7.03 -5.38 4.66
N LEU A 123 -6.23 -4.50 4.10
CA LEU A 123 -6.42 -3.06 4.23
C LEU A 123 -7.17 -2.54 3.01
N PHE A 124 -8.32 -1.94 3.27
CA PHE A 124 -9.17 -1.30 2.26
C PHE A 124 -9.06 0.22 2.36
N ARG A 125 -9.08 0.89 1.22
CA ARG A 125 -9.32 2.32 1.10
C ARG A 125 -10.69 2.54 0.47
N ILE A 126 -11.57 3.20 1.22
CA ILE A 126 -12.96 3.43 0.87
C ILE A 126 -13.18 4.93 0.69
N TYR A 127 -13.88 5.32 -0.36
CA TYR A 127 -14.27 6.70 -0.59
C TYR A 127 -15.56 6.80 -1.42
N TYR A 128 -16.16 8.00 -1.44
CA TYR A 128 -17.35 8.29 -2.22
C TYR A 128 -17.04 9.31 -3.33
N ALA A 129 -17.85 9.29 -4.39
CA ALA A 129 -17.75 10.28 -5.47
C ALA A 129 -18.13 11.69 -5.01
N VAL A 130 -18.87 11.83 -3.93
CA VAL A 130 -19.28 13.08 -3.30
C VAL A 130 -18.69 13.19 -1.88
N LEU A 131 -18.44 14.41 -1.42
CA LEU A 131 -17.80 14.62 -0.12
C LEU A 131 -18.75 14.32 1.05
N ASP A 132 -19.96 14.88 1.00
CA ASP A 132 -21.01 14.66 2.00
C ASP A 132 -21.95 13.55 1.50
N ALA A 133 -21.47 12.30 1.56
CA ALA A 133 -22.21 11.13 1.09
C ALA A 133 -23.37 10.79 2.04
N THR A 134 -24.41 10.22 1.46
CA THR A 134 -25.57 9.66 2.15
C THR A 134 -25.65 8.16 1.90
N TYR A 135 -26.54 7.45 2.58
CA TYR A 135 -26.77 6.01 2.35
C TYR A 135 -27.14 5.63 0.91
N SER A 136 -27.61 6.59 0.10
CA SER A 136 -27.91 6.35 -1.32
C SER A 136 -26.68 6.42 -2.22
N ASN A 137 -25.55 6.88 -1.72
CA ASN A 137 -24.31 6.94 -2.48
C ASN A 137 -23.54 5.62 -2.36
N GLU A 138 -23.12 5.07 -3.48
CA GLU A 138 -22.31 3.86 -3.52
C GLU A 138 -20.87 4.17 -3.10
N ALA A 139 -20.34 3.40 -2.16
CA ALA A 139 -18.97 3.47 -1.71
C ALA A 139 -18.06 2.77 -2.72
N ILE A 140 -16.94 3.40 -3.06
CA ILE A 140 -15.88 2.80 -3.85
C ILE A 140 -14.85 2.24 -2.87
N SER A 141 -14.81 0.91 -2.75
CA SER A 141 -13.87 0.19 -1.89
C SER A 141 -12.79 -0.47 -2.74
N THR A 142 -11.54 -0.29 -2.34
CA THR A 142 -10.38 -0.87 -3.02
C THR A 142 -9.48 -1.54 -1.99
N GLU A 143 -9.21 -2.83 -2.15
CA GLU A 143 -8.16 -3.51 -1.41
C GLU A 143 -6.81 -2.94 -1.85
N ILE A 144 -6.02 -2.41 -0.91
CA ILE A 144 -4.73 -1.77 -1.19
C ILE A 144 -3.55 -2.56 -0.66
N LEU A 145 -3.76 -3.44 0.31
CA LEU A 145 -2.74 -4.31 0.88
C LEU A 145 -3.38 -5.51 1.58
N ASP A 146 -2.82 -6.69 1.39
CA ASP A 146 -3.13 -7.93 2.11
C ASP A 146 -2.04 -8.27 3.15
N GLY A 147 -2.24 -9.33 3.92
CA GLY A 147 -1.28 -9.80 4.94
C GLY A 147 -0.98 -8.75 6.01
N VAL A 148 -1.95 -7.92 6.38
CA VAL A 148 -1.84 -6.92 7.44
C VAL A 148 -2.26 -7.54 8.76
N GLU A 149 -1.31 -7.70 9.68
CA GLU A 149 -1.60 -8.19 11.03
C GLU A 149 -2.15 -7.08 11.92
N GLN A 150 -1.57 -5.88 11.82
CA GLN A 150 -1.95 -4.74 12.66
C GLN A 150 -1.71 -3.42 11.96
N LEU A 151 -2.61 -2.47 12.20
CA LEU A 151 -2.50 -1.07 11.75
C LEU A 151 -2.84 -0.15 12.92
N GLU A 152 -1.86 0.61 13.37
CA GLU A 152 -2.03 1.61 14.42
C GLU A 152 -1.69 3.00 13.92
N PHE A 153 -2.39 4.00 14.49
CA PHE A 153 -2.12 5.41 14.27
C PHE A 153 -1.84 6.09 15.61
N ARG A 154 -0.72 6.79 15.70
CA ARG A 154 -0.40 7.67 16.82
C ARG A 154 -0.38 9.11 16.33
N LEU A 155 -1.23 9.92 16.90
CA LEU A 155 -1.48 11.28 16.45
C LEU A 155 -0.77 12.25 17.40
N ILE A 156 0.09 13.07 16.83
CA ILE A 156 0.93 14.03 17.56
C ILE A 156 0.23 15.39 17.50
N GLN A 157 -0.06 15.96 18.66
CA GLN A 157 -0.67 17.27 18.81
C GLN A 157 0.39 18.37 18.67
N ASP A 158 -0.04 19.62 18.54
CA ASP A 158 0.86 20.80 18.48
C ASP A 158 1.70 20.99 19.75
N ASN A 159 1.16 20.57 20.91
CA ASN A 159 1.87 20.58 22.18
C ASN A 159 2.87 19.41 22.37
N GLY A 160 2.94 18.50 21.39
CA GLY A 160 3.79 17.31 21.41
C GLY A 160 3.18 16.09 22.12
N GLU A 161 1.97 16.19 22.66
CA GLU A 161 1.27 15.04 23.21
C GLU A 161 0.88 14.03 22.11
N VAL A 162 0.95 12.75 22.43
CA VAL A 162 0.61 11.64 21.52
C VAL A 162 -0.68 11.01 21.97
N SER A 163 -1.61 10.81 21.04
CA SER A 163 -2.88 10.12 21.26
C SER A 163 -3.08 9.02 20.21
N ASN A 164 -3.71 7.93 20.58
CA ASN A 164 -4.16 6.87 19.68
C ASN A 164 -5.64 7.03 19.25
N GLN A 165 -6.26 8.14 19.65
CA GLN A 165 -7.63 8.52 19.29
C GLN A 165 -7.64 9.98 18.82
N TRP A 166 -8.48 10.26 17.79
CA TRP A 166 -8.66 11.60 17.27
C TRP A 166 -10.12 11.88 16.91
N PRO A 167 -10.71 13.01 17.26
CA PRO A 167 -10.13 14.08 18.09
C PRO A 167 -9.74 13.62 19.49
N PRO A 168 -8.77 14.31 20.16
CA PRO A 168 -8.34 13.99 21.52
C PRO A 168 -9.53 14.07 22.51
N LEU A 169 -9.48 13.24 23.55
CA LEU A 169 -10.46 13.31 24.62
C LEU A 169 -10.45 14.71 25.27
N GLY A 170 -11.63 15.28 25.47
CA GLY A 170 -11.81 16.60 26.08
C GLY A 170 -11.98 17.75 25.08
N VAL A 171 -11.64 17.58 23.80
CA VAL A 171 -11.96 18.56 22.75
C VAL A 171 -13.35 18.23 22.19
N GLN A 172 -14.29 19.19 22.32
CA GLN A 172 -15.68 19.00 21.90
C GLN A 172 -16.18 20.20 21.06
N GLY A 173 -17.33 20.00 20.42
CA GLY A 173 -17.99 21.04 19.62
C GLY A 173 -17.33 21.30 18.27
N ALA A 174 -17.53 22.50 17.72
CA ALA A 174 -17.09 22.85 16.37
C ALA A 174 -15.57 22.79 16.18
N SER A 175 -14.78 23.05 17.23
CA SER A 175 -13.33 22.98 17.19
C SER A 175 -12.82 21.55 16.99
N ALA A 176 -13.47 20.56 17.58
CA ALA A 176 -13.12 19.14 17.38
C ALA A 176 -13.33 18.71 15.94
N LEU A 177 -14.36 19.24 15.27
CA LEU A 177 -14.71 18.84 13.90
C LEU A 177 -13.66 19.23 12.87
N SER A 178 -12.98 20.35 13.05
CA SER A 178 -11.95 20.85 12.11
C SER A 178 -10.52 20.58 12.57
N LEU A 179 -10.34 19.98 13.76
CA LEU A 179 -9.03 19.73 14.34
C LEU A 179 -8.24 18.72 13.50
N ARG A 180 -6.96 19.02 13.28
CA ARG A 180 -6.00 18.14 12.62
C ARG A 180 -4.81 17.89 13.55
N PRO A 181 -4.22 16.71 13.56
CA PRO A 181 -2.96 16.47 14.26
C PRO A 181 -1.83 17.19 13.53
N ARG A 182 -0.77 17.56 14.23
CA ARG A 182 0.46 18.09 13.63
C ARG A 182 1.16 17.04 12.78
N ALA A 183 1.20 15.82 13.28
CA ALA A 183 1.76 14.67 12.57
C ALA A 183 1.06 13.38 12.98
N VAL A 184 1.16 12.37 12.13
CA VAL A 184 0.64 11.03 12.36
C VAL A 184 1.77 10.02 12.20
N GLU A 185 2.05 9.24 13.24
CA GLU A 185 2.89 8.05 13.15
C GLU A 185 2.00 6.86 12.76
N ILE A 186 2.32 6.24 11.64
CA ILE A 186 1.69 5.02 11.15
C ILE A 186 2.57 3.85 11.54
N ILE A 187 1.99 2.85 12.19
CA ILE A 187 2.63 1.60 12.55
C ILE A 187 1.85 0.49 11.86
N LEU A 188 2.50 -0.13 10.87
CA LEU A 188 1.93 -1.18 10.04
C LEU A 188 2.73 -2.46 10.25
N THR A 189 2.10 -3.50 10.81
CA THR A 189 2.70 -4.83 10.99
C THR A 189 2.20 -5.76 9.89
N LEU A 190 3.12 -6.39 9.20
CA LEU A 190 2.85 -7.23 8.03
C LEU A 190 3.36 -8.64 8.26
N GLU A 191 2.63 -9.62 7.77
CA GLU A 191 3.01 -11.02 7.78
C GLU A 191 4.30 -11.24 6.96
N GLY A 192 5.36 -11.72 7.62
CA GLY A 192 6.64 -12.03 6.99
C GLY A 192 7.58 -10.85 6.77
N GLU A 193 7.10 -9.59 6.77
CA GLU A 193 7.94 -8.39 6.61
C GLU A 193 8.18 -7.64 7.93
N GLY A 194 7.35 -7.91 8.96
CA GLY A 194 7.46 -7.27 10.26
C GLY A 194 6.83 -5.87 10.31
N GLU A 195 7.37 -5.02 11.18
CA GLU A 195 6.81 -3.71 11.49
C GLU A 195 7.44 -2.60 10.63
N ILE A 196 6.60 -1.80 10.00
CA ILE A 196 6.97 -0.60 9.25
C ILE A 196 6.43 0.62 9.98
N ARG A 197 7.31 1.57 10.33
CA ARG A 197 6.94 2.84 10.98
C ARG A 197 7.20 4.01 10.05
N ARG A 198 6.25 4.94 10.02
CA ARG A 198 6.40 6.20 9.28
C ARG A 198 5.70 7.34 9.97
N ILE A 199 6.39 8.46 10.12
CA ILE A 199 5.81 9.72 10.60
C ILE A 199 5.52 10.60 9.40
N ILE A 200 4.31 11.15 9.34
CA ILE A 200 3.82 12.01 8.28
C ILE A 200 3.35 13.31 8.93
N GLU A 201 3.89 14.43 8.49
CA GLU A 201 3.39 15.75 8.86
C GLU A 201 2.05 16.01 8.18
N VAL A 202 1.10 16.55 8.90
CA VAL A 202 -0.20 16.93 8.37
C VAL A 202 -0.17 18.41 8.04
N ALA A 203 -0.70 18.79 6.86
CA ALA A 203 -0.71 20.19 6.44
C ALA A 203 -1.37 21.07 7.49
N SER A 204 -0.69 22.13 7.92
CA SER A 204 -1.14 23.16 8.88
C SER A 204 -2.12 24.14 8.25
#